data_f9b4a258e93b7d87aa29d44a45a9eaf0
#
_entry.id   f9b4a258e93b7d87aa29d44a45a9eaf0
#
_cell.length_a   1.000
_cell.length_b   1.000
_cell.length_c   1.000
_cell.angle_alpha   90.00
_cell.angle_beta   90.00
_cell.angle_gamma   90.00
#
_symmetry.space_group_name_H-M   'P 1'
#
loop_
_entity.id
_entity.type
_entity.pdbx_description
1 polymer ?
#
loop_
_entity_poly.entity_id
_entity_poly.type
_entity_poly.pdbx_seq_one_letter_code
_entity_poly.pdbx_strand_id
1 'polypeptide(L)'
;MRVFHKGDTLTTLRSQIPDKSVNLIYVNPPFGTTKNYWDEKQDWRALFIEFFRVLTDDGMLVIHCSIPFNYELIRCAPKAPSYSWYWDKGNTTCPLIANHQPLRRVEEVLVWKNKRNTYYRQQIGDEPRETKWMTASSYYGSVAEQPSVVIGKTRSHLIQMPRTVRGFATRPDEMMDLFIKSYSKDGDVVLDPFCYKGLSSNFCAGRRWIGIDKYFYPTDWF
;
A
#
# COMPACT_ATOMS: atom_id res chain seq x y z
N MET A 1 3.69 9.11 -17.33
CA MET A 1 4.99 8.52 -17.73
C MET A 1 5.27 7.28 -16.90
N ARG A 2 5.70 6.18 -17.52
CA ARG A 2 6.06 4.91 -16.82
C ARG A 2 7.56 4.66 -17.02
N VAL A 3 8.26 4.27 -15.95
CA VAL A 3 9.68 3.90 -15.95
C VAL A 3 9.82 2.55 -15.26
N PHE A 4 10.59 1.65 -15.81
CA PHE A 4 10.86 0.34 -15.20
C PHE A 4 12.38 0.14 -15.09
N HIS A 5 12.82 -0.31 -13.92
CA HIS A 5 14.19 -0.68 -13.63
C HIS A 5 14.27 -2.20 -13.36
N LYS A 6 15.00 -2.91 -14.20
CA LYS A 6 15.30 -4.33 -13.96
C LYS A 6 16.49 -4.43 -13.01
N GLY A 7 16.27 -4.98 -11.80
CA GLY A 7 17.35 -5.16 -10.86
C GLY A 7 16.90 -5.38 -9.42
N ASP A 8 17.88 -5.51 -8.57
CA ASP A 8 17.66 -5.57 -7.11
C ASP A 8 17.11 -4.24 -6.59
N THR A 9 16.10 -4.33 -5.74
CA THR A 9 15.37 -3.15 -5.24
C THR A 9 16.29 -2.20 -4.47
N LEU A 10 17.08 -2.71 -3.53
CA LEU A 10 17.92 -1.87 -2.68
C LEU A 10 19.01 -1.16 -3.48
N THR A 11 19.65 -1.88 -4.39
CA THR A 11 20.68 -1.35 -5.29
C THR A 11 20.09 -0.27 -6.21
N THR A 12 18.91 -0.52 -6.76
CA THR A 12 18.24 0.42 -7.68
C THR A 12 17.80 1.68 -6.95
N LEU A 13 17.23 1.56 -5.74
CA LEU A 13 16.86 2.71 -4.92
C LEU A 13 18.05 3.62 -4.69
N ARG A 14 19.22 3.06 -4.32
CA ARG A 14 20.44 3.82 -4.05
C ARG A 14 21.02 4.52 -5.25
N SER A 15 20.97 3.89 -6.41
CA SER A 15 21.67 4.38 -7.62
C SER A 15 20.78 5.18 -8.57
N GLN A 16 19.46 4.97 -8.57
CA GLN A 16 18.57 5.49 -9.61
C GLN A 16 17.46 6.40 -9.08
N ILE A 17 17.12 6.33 -7.79
CA ILE A 17 15.99 7.09 -7.24
C ILE A 17 16.52 8.23 -6.38
N PRO A 18 16.29 9.49 -6.78
CA PRO A 18 16.76 10.66 -6.03
C PRO A 18 16.07 10.80 -4.67
N ASP A 19 16.73 11.51 -3.75
CA ASP A 19 16.17 11.89 -2.47
C ASP A 19 14.89 12.72 -2.67
N LYS A 20 13.90 12.53 -1.81
CA LYS A 20 12.65 13.33 -1.75
C LYS A 20 11.96 13.51 -3.11
N SER A 21 11.97 12.46 -3.93
CA SER A 21 11.41 12.48 -5.28
C SER A 21 10.12 11.67 -5.45
N VAL A 22 9.71 10.90 -4.44
CA VAL A 22 8.59 9.98 -4.49
C VAL A 22 7.49 10.41 -3.53
N ASN A 23 6.24 10.48 -4.00
CA ASN A 23 5.08 10.86 -3.20
C ASN A 23 4.39 9.65 -2.56
N LEU A 24 4.35 8.52 -3.27
CA LEU A 24 3.79 7.27 -2.76
C LEU A 24 4.73 6.11 -3.08
N ILE A 25 5.08 5.31 -2.06
CA ILE A 25 5.64 3.98 -2.25
C ILE A 25 4.55 2.96 -1.95
N TYR A 26 4.12 2.23 -2.98
CA TYR A 26 3.14 1.15 -2.87
C TYR A 26 3.85 -0.19 -3.00
N VAL A 27 3.82 -1.00 -1.94
CA VAL A 27 4.66 -2.20 -1.81
C VAL A 27 3.79 -3.44 -1.63
N ASN A 28 3.89 -4.35 -2.59
CA ASN A 28 3.40 -5.72 -2.47
C ASN A 28 4.61 -6.67 -2.48
N PRO A 29 5.31 -6.83 -1.35
CA PRO A 29 6.62 -7.45 -1.34
C PRO A 29 6.58 -8.97 -1.32
N PRO A 30 7.69 -9.65 -1.62
CA PRO A 30 7.90 -11.04 -1.21
C PRO A 30 7.94 -11.13 0.33
N PHE A 31 7.26 -12.13 0.90
CA PHE A 31 7.21 -12.33 2.35
C PHE A 31 8.34 -13.23 2.87
N GLY A 32 9.08 -13.90 1.98
CA GLY A 32 10.12 -14.85 2.33
C GLY A 32 9.59 -16.11 3.02
N THR A 33 8.34 -16.51 2.74
CA THR A 33 7.65 -17.61 3.42
C THR A 33 7.43 -18.83 2.54
N THR A 34 7.76 -18.76 1.27
CA THR A 34 7.60 -19.86 0.31
C THR A 34 8.96 -20.29 -0.26
N LYS A 35 8.97 -21.42 -0.98
CA LYS A 35 10.17 -21.93 -1.68
C LYS A 35 10.30 -21.37 -3.11
N ASN A 36 9.48 -20.41 -3.49
CA ASN A 36 9.57 -19.80 -4.81
C ASN A 36 10.83 -18.94 -4.91
N TYR A 37 11.53 -19.02 -6.04
CA TYR A 37 12.79 -18.29 -6.27
C TYR A 37 12.67 -16.76 -6.16
N TRP A 38 11.48 -16.21 -6.38
CA TRP A 38 11.21 -14.78 -6.28
C TRP A 38 10.81 -14.34 -4.85
N ASP A 39 10.49 -15.30 -3.96
CA ASP A 39 10.06 -15.00 -2.58
C ASP A 39 11.29 -14.94 -1.63
N GLU A 40 12.28 -14.15 -2.00
CA GLU A 40 13.51 -13.96 -1.22
C GLU A 40 13.29 -13.07 0.00
N LYS A 41 13.99 -13.40 1.08
CA LYS A 41 14.07 -12.50 2.24
C LYS A 41 14.81 -11.22 1.86
N GLN A 42 14.25 -10.08 2.31
CA GLN A 42 14.80 -8.75 2.05
C GLN A 42 15.47 -8.18 3.30
N ASP A 43 16.45 -7.30 3.12
CA ASP A 43 16.96 -6.46 4.22
C ASP A 43 16.00 -5.28 4.45
N TRP A 44 14.95 -5.53 5.24
CA TRP A 44 13.92 -4.53 5.52
C TRP A 44 14.47 -3.30 6.24
N ARG A 45 15.52 -3.44 7.06
CA ARG A 45 16.14 -2.28 7.71
C ARG A 45 16.78 -1.34 6.70
N ALA A 46 17.56 -1.88 5.78
CA ALA A 46 18.16 -1.10 4.70
C ALA A 46 17.11 -0.53 3.76
N LEU A 47 16.07 -1.30 3.41
CA LEU A 47 14.95 -0.83 2.58
C LEU A 47 14.20 0.34 3.22
N PHE A 48 13.88 0.29 4.52
CA PHE A 48 13.23 1.40 5.20
C PHE A 48 14.07 2.68 5.19
N ILE A 49 15.39 2.59 5.36
CA ILE A 49 16.29 3.74 5.24
C ILE A 49 16.12 4.40 3.86
N GLU A 50 16.17 3.60 2.80
CA GLU A 50 16.04 4.10 1.44
C GLU A 50 14.61 4.59 1.13
N PHE A 51 13.57 3.90 1.59
CA PHE A 51 12.19 4.35 1.40
C PHE A 51 11.97 5.72 2.01
N PHE A 52 12.42 5.96 3.25
CA PHE A 52 12.29 7.27 3.88
C PHE A 52 13.23 8.34 3.30
N ARG A 53 14.34 7.95 2.69
CA ARG A 53 15.22 8.87 1.94
C ARG A 53 14.54 9.39 0.67
N VAL A 54 13.96 8.48 -0.13
CA VAL A 54 13.35 8.86 -1.42
C VAL A 54 11.99 9.51 -1.28
N LEU A 55 11.26 9.28 -0.17
CA LEU A 55 9.95 9.90 0.07
C LEU A 55 10.06 11.40 0.28
N THR A 56 9.18 12.16 -0.36
CA THR A 56 8.95 13.59 -0.06
C THR A 56 8.50 13.74 1.40
N ASP A 57 8.53 14.96 1.92
CA ASP A 57 8.09 15.24 3.30
C ASP A 57 6.59 14.87 3.52
N ASP A 58 5.78 14.96 2.48
CA ASP A 58 4.37 14.57 2.45
C ASP A 58 4.16 13.13 1.94
N GLY A 59 5.25 12.40 1.67
CA GLY A 59 5.20 11.08 1.06
C GLY A 59 4.65 10.01 2.00
N MET A 60 4.00 9.02 1.41
CA MET A 60 3.37 7.90 2.10
C MET A 60 3.99 6.58 1.66
N LEU A 61 4.13 5.65 2.61
CA LEU A 61 4.58 4.28 2.38
C LEU A 61 3.46 3.32 2.77
N VAL A 62 3.05 2.47 1.84
CA VAL A 62 1.97 1.49 1.98
C VAL A 62 2.53 0.10 1.70
N ILE A 63 2.52 -0.79 2.68
CA ILE A 63 3.10 -2.14 2.57
C ILE A 63 2.06 -3.19 2.90
N HIS A 64 1.80 -4.10 1.96
CA HIS A 64 1.02 -5.30 2.20
C HIS A 64 1.79 -6.30 3.04
N CYS A 65 1.14 -6.87 4.04
CA CYS A 65 1.76 -7.85 4.92
C CYS A 65 0.72 -8.80 5.55
N SER A 66 1.22 -9.76 6.26
CA SER A 66 0.44 -10.64 7.13
C SER A 66 1.33 -11.15 8.27
N ILE A 67 0.73 -11.67 9.33
CA ILE A 67 1.45 -12.27 10.44
C ILE A 67 2.23 -13.54 9.96
N PRO A 68 3.49 -13.78 10.34
CA PRO A 68 4.35 -13.00 11.25
C PRO A 68 5.18 -11.89 10.57
N PHE A 69 5.09 -11.74 9.25
CA PHE A 69 5.90 -10.80 8.47
C PHE A 69 5.67 -9.32 8.87
N ASN A 70 4.46 -8.95 9.30
CA ASN A 70 4.17 -7.61 9.82
C ASN A 70 5.04 -7.25 11.05
N TYR A 71 5.34 -8.20 11.93
CA TYR A 71 6.26 -7.95 13.07
C TYR A 71 7.68 -7.65 12.62
N GLU A 72 8.16 -8.34 11.58
CA GLU A 72 9.47 -8.05 10.99
C GLU A 72 9.52 -6.63 10.45
N LEU A 73 8.50 -6.22 9.68
CA LEU A 73 8.41 -4.85 9.16
C LEU A 73 8.40 -3.80 10.28
N ILE A 74 7.54 -3.98 11.30
CA ILE A 74 7.43 -3.03 12.42
C ILE A 74 8.75 -2.91 13.17
N ARG A 75 9.45 -4.04 13.39
CA ARG A 75 10.75 -4.05 14.09
C ARG A 75 11.88 -3.40 13.29
N CYS A 76 11.85 -3.52 11.96
CA CYS A 76 12.87 -2.96 11.08
C CYS A 76 12.64 -1.47 10.75
N ALA A 77 11.40 -1.01 10.84
CA ALA A 77 11.04 0.38 10.54
C ALA A 77 11.63 1.35 11.58
N PRO A 78 12.04 2.57 11.17
CA PRO A 78 12.58 3.59 12.08
C PRO A 78 11.53 4.18 13.01
N LYS A 79 10.26 3.95 12.74
CA LYS A 79 9.11 4.40 13.56
C LYS A 79 7.91 3.45 13.35
N ALA A 80 6.98 3.47 14.28
CA ALA A 80 5.74 2.71 14.18
C ALA A 80 4.92 3.13 12.93
N PRO A 81 4.13 2.21 12.35
CA PRO A 81 3.16 2.58 11.32
C PRO A 81 2.15 3.58 11.88
N SER A 82 1.66 4.47 11.01
CA SER A 82 0.68 5.49 11.40
C SER A 82 -0.69 4.89 11.64
N TYR A 83 -1.06 3.91 10.85
CA TYR A 83 -2.28 3.11 10.94
C TYR A 83 -2.19 1.92 10.00
N SER A 84 -3.20 1.04 10.04
CA SER A 84 -3.32 -0.11 9.15
C SER A 84 -4.69 -0.17 8.47
N TRP A 85 -4.74 -0.84 7.32
CA TRP A 85 -5.94 -1.32 6.68
C TRP A 85 -5.97 -2.83 6.78
N TYR A 86 -7.16 -3.40 6.78
CA TYR A 86 -7.39 -4.84 6.80
C TYR A 86 -8.16 -5.23 5.55
N TRP A 87 -7.59 -6.16 4.78
CA TRP A 87 -8.24 -6.69 3.59
C TRP A 87 -8.86 -8.03 3.89
N ASP A 88 -10.20 -8.08 3.92
CA ASP A 88 -10.98 -9.31 3.95
C ASP A 88 -11.12 -9.86 2.52
N LYS A 89 -10.48 -11.00 2.27
CA LYS A 89 -10.45 -11.68 0.97
C LYS A 89 -11.76 -12.39 0.61
N GLY A 90 -12.72 -12.44 1.52
CA GLY A 90 -13.95 -13.21 1.38
C GLY A 90 -13.76 -14.72 1.56
N ASN A 91 -12.66 -15.25 1.09
CA ASN A 91 -12.30 -16.68 1.16
C ASN A 91 -11.06 -16.92 2.01
N THR A 92 -11.01 -18.07 2.66
CA THR A 92 -9.85 -18.50 3.43
C THR A 92 -8.74 -19.02 2.53
N THR A 93 -7.50 -18.97 3.01
CA THR A 93 -6.31 -19.50 2.33
C THR A 93 -5.59 -20.53 3.20
N CYS A 94 -4.74 -21.34 2.58
CA CYS A 94 -3.92 -22.37 3.24
C CYS A 94 -4.75 -23.50 3.90
N PRO A 95 -5.59 -24.23 3.17
CA PRO A 95 -6.43 -25.28 3.74
C PRO A 95 -5.65 -26.41 4.44
N LEU A 96 -4.38 -26.62 4.07
CA LEU A 96 -3.52 -27.65 4.65
C LEU A 96 -3.24 -27.45 6.16
N ILE A 97 -3.43 -26.25 6.68
CA ILE A 97 -3.20 -25.92 8.09
C ILE A 97 -4.48 -25.93 8.94
N ALA A 98 -5.62 -26.31 8.36
CA ALA A 98 -6.93 -26.24 9.02
C ALA A 98 -7.00 -27.00 10.34
N ASN A 99 -6.24 -28.09 10.47
CA ASN A 99 -6.19 -28.90 11.69
C ASN A 99 -5.25 -28.35 12.78
N HIS A 100 -4.48 -27.28 12.47
CA HIS A 100 -3.47 -26.74 13.37
C HIS A 100 -3.77 -25.33 13.84
N GLN A 101 -4.49 -24.56 13.03
CA GLN A 101 -4.83 -23.16 13.35
C GLN A 101 -6.01 -22.66 12.48
N PRO A 102 -6.67 -21.57 12.87
CA PRO A 102 -7.69 -20.94 12.03
C PRO A 102 -7.13 -20.54 10.66
N LEU A 103 -7.94 -20.73 9.61
CA LEU A 103 -7.55 -20.38 8.26
C LEU A 103 -7.48 -18.86 8.07
N ARG A 104 -6.44 -18.42 7.35
CA ARG A 104 -6.22 -16.99 7.09
C ARG A 104 -7.23 -16.47 6.07
N ARG A 105 -7.97 -15.44 6.44
CA ARG A 105 -8.92 -14.74 5.57
C ARG A 105 -8.54 -13.26 5.38
N VAL A 106 -7.93 -12.66 6.39
CA VAL A 106 -7.58 -11.24 6.39
C VAL A 106 -6.09 -11.07 6.13
N GLU A 107 -5.73 -10.05 5.35
CA GLU A 107 -4.37 -9.52 5.22
C GLU A 107 -4.35 -8.08 5.75
N GLU A 108 -3.19 -7.65 6.22
CA GLU A 108 -2.96 -6.32 6.75
C GLU A 108 -2.17 -5.48 5.74
N VAL A 109 -2.46 -4.17 5.72
CA VAL A 109 -1.70 -3.20 4.94
C VAL A 109 -1.27 -2.10 5.89
N LEU A 110 0.03 -2.05 6.18
CA LEU A 110 0.62 -1.06 7.06
C LEU A 110 0.91 0.24 6.30
N VAL A 111 0.63 1.37 6.95
CA VAL A 111 0.81 2.70 6.36
C VAL A 111 1.72 3.54 7.24
N TRP A 112 2.76 4.09 6.63
CA TRP A 112 3.65 5.08 7.25
C TRP A 112 3.56 6.40 6.50
N LYS A 113 3.44 7.49 7.25
CA LYS A 113 3.69 8.84 6.73
C LYS A 113 5.17 9.19 6.89
N ASN A 114 5.74 9.98 5.98
CA ASN A 114 7.08 10.51 6.21
C ASN A 114 7.03 11.58 7.33
N LYS A 115 6.86 12.84 7.04
CA LYS A 115 6.72 13.89 8.05
C LYS A 115 5.27 14.34 8.22
N ARG A 116 4.59 14.62 7.12
CA ARG A 116 3.18 15.03 7.09
C ARG A 116 2.31 13.91 6.55
N ASN A 117 1.03 13.94 6.88
CA ASN A 117 0.08 12.95 6.42
C ASN A 117 -0.60 13.42 5.13
N THR A 118 -0.53 12.59 4.09
CA THR A 118 -1.29 12.78 2.86
C THR A 118 -2.36 11.69 2.77
N TYR A 119 -3.61 12.09 2.77
CA TYR A 119 -4.74 11.19 2.60
C TYR A 119 -5.86 11.87 1.83
N TYR A 120 -6.13 11.37 0.64
CA TYR A 120 -7.25 11.78 -0.19
C TYR A 120 -8.41 10.83 0.07
N ARG A 121 -9.42 11.33 0.80
CA ARG A 121 -10.56 10.52 1.24
C ARG A 121 -11.30 9.92 0.05
N GLN A 122 -11.35 8.59 -0.02
CA GLN A 122 -12.15 7.86 -0.98
C GLN A 122 -13.53 7.56 -0.39
N GLN A 123 -14.57 7.82 -1.16
CA GLN A 123 -15.96 7.63 -0.74
C GLN A 123 -16.55 6.36 -1.36
N ILE A 124 -17.58 5.82 -0.73
CA ILE A 124 -18.39 4.72 -1.25
C ILE A 124 -19.79 5.28 -1.52
N GLY A 125 -20.24 5.14 -2.79
CA GLY A 125 -21.50 5.70 -3.25
C GLY A 125 -21.46 7.22 -3.39
N ASP A 126 -22.45 7.74 -4.05
CA ASP A 126 -22.63 9.15 -4.47
C ASP A 126 -23.88 9.78 -3.85
N GLU A 127 -24.65 9.02 -3.04
CA GLU A 127 -25.84 9.56 -2.39
C GLU A 127 -25.48 10.60 -1.31
N PRO A 128 -26.13 11.76 -1.31
CA PRO A 128 -26.02 12.75 -0.25
C PRO A 128 -26.53 12.18 1.07
N ARG A 129 -25.80 12.44 2.15
CA ARG A 129 -26.26 12.05 3.50
C ARG A 129 -25.98 13.17 4.49
N GLU A 130 -26.90 13.35 5.42
CA GLU A 130 -26.68 14.23 6.56
C GLU A 130 -25.70 13.59 7.54
N THR A 131 -24.77 14.40 8.03
CA THR A 131 -23.85 14.00 9.10
C THR A 131 -24.32 14.64 10.40
N LYS A 132 -24.49 13.81 11.44
CA LYS A 132 -24.68 14.33 12.80
C LYS A 132 -23.34 14.86 13.31
N TRP A 133 -23.31 16.10 13.73
CA TRP A 133 -22.17 16.72 14.40
C TRP A 133 -21.87 15.99 15.70
N MET A 134 -20.64 15.59 15.89
CA MET A 134 -20.14 15.29 17.22
C MET A 134 -19.59 16.62 17.78
N THR A 135 -20.25 17.14 18.80
CA THR A 135 -19.68 18.21 19.63
C THR A 135 -18.32 17.77 20.15
N ALA A 136 -17.35 18.69 20.15
CA ALA A 136 -16.05 18.45 20.74
C ALA A 136 -16.22 17.85 22.15
N SER A 137 -15.67 16.67 22.39
CA SER A 137 -15.63 16.07 23.71
C SER A 137 -14.26 16.31 24.33
N SER A 138 -14.19 16.31 25.65
CA SER A 138 -12.91 16.40 26.40
C SER A 138 -11.89 15.33 25.99
N TYR A 139 -12.31 14.26 25.32
CA TYR A 139 -11.45 13.18 24.86
C TYR A 139 -10.79 13.46 23.51
N TYR A 140 -11.37 14.29 22.65
CA TYR A 140 -10.91 14.47 21.25
C TYR A 140 -10.42 15.89 20.96
N GLY A 141 -10.46 16.81 21.93
CA GLY A 141 -10.10 18.20 21.72
C GLY A 141 -11.07 18.96 20.80
N SER A 142 -10.63 20.04 20.19
CA SER A 142 -11.43 20.80 19.22
C SER A 142 -11.49 20.03 17.89
N VAL A 143 -12.68 19.68 17.46
CA VAL A 143 -12.94 19.06 16.14
C VAL A 143 -13.24 20.20 15.16
N ALA A 144 -12.53 20.19 14.01
CA ALA A 144 -12.84 21.13 12.94
C ALA A 144 -14.29 20.96 12.44
N GLU A 145 -14.94 22.06 12.10
CA GLU A 145 -16.28 22.03 11.54
C GLU A 145 -16.35 21.13 10.29
N GLN A 146 -17.32 20.21 10.29
CA GLN A 146 -17.57 19.32 9.17
C GLN A 146 -18.84 19.78 8.44
N PRO A 147 -18.92 19.61 7.12
CA PRO A 147 -20.16 19.95 6.41
C PRO A 147 -21.34 19.10 6.91
N SER A 148 -22.52 19.71 7.04
CA SER A 148 -23.74 19.02 7.48
C SER A 148 -24.24 17.98 6.47
N VAL A 149 -23.90 18.13 5.21
CA VAL A 149 -24.18 17.17 4.14
C VAL A 149 -22.88 16.74 3.50
N VAL A 150 -22.68 15.44 3.37
CA VAL A 150 -21.55 14.82 2.66
C VAL A 150 -22.08 13.86 1.60
N ILE A 151 -21.35 13.72 0.51
CA ILE A 151 -21.66 12.77 -0.54
C ILE A 151 -20.96 11.43 -0.21
N GLY A 152 -21.72 10.33 -0.24
CA GLY A 152 -21.23 8.99 0.02
C GLY A 152 -20.78 8.74 1.45
N LYS A 153 -20.29 7.53 1.71
CA LYS A 153 -19.69 7.12 2.98
C LYS A 153 -18.17 7.14 2.88
N THR A 154 -17.51 7.66 3.90
CA THR A 154 -16.05 7.48 4.03
C THR A 154 -15.75 5.99 4.20
N ARG A 155 -14.74 5.48 3.49
CA ARG A 155 -14.30 4.09 3.66
C ARG A 155 -13.78 3.87 5.08
N SER A 156 -14.12 2.74 5.66
CA SER A 156 -13.47 2.25 6.86
C SER A 156 -12.11 1.63 6.48
N HIS A 157 -11.28 1.36 7.48
CA HIS A 157 -10.01 0.65 7.30
C HIS A 157 -10.19 -0.85 6.99
N LEU A 158 -11.41 -1.37 6.99
CA LEU A 158 -11.73 -2.74 6.55
C LEU A 158 -12.16 -2.71 5.07
N ILE A 159 -11.41 -3.39 4.23
CA ILE A 159 -11.66 -3.53 2.80
C ILE A 159 -12.22 -4.94 2.55
N GLN A 160 -13.43 -5.05 2.04
CA GLN A 160 -14.04 -6.31 1.63
C GLN A 160 -13.99 -6.39 0.10
N MET A 161 -13.04 -7.14 -0.42
CA MET A 161 -12.86 -7.36 -1.86
C MET A 161 -12.47 -8.82 -2.09
N PRO A 162 -13.14 -9.53 -3.01
CA PRO A 162 -12.74 -10.88 -3.37
C PRO A 162 -11.31 -10.90 -3.91
N ARG A 163 -10.60 -11.97 -3.59
CA ARG A 163 -9.27 -12.20 -4.12
C ARG A 163 -9.32 -12.43 -5.64
N THR A 164 -8.53 -11.71 -6.40
CA THR A 164 -8.34 -11.95 -7.82
C THR A 164 -7.13 -12.88 -8.01
N VAL A 165 -7.28 -13.95 -8.80
CA VAL A 165 -6.19 -14.85 -9.14
C VAL A 165 -5.73 -14.55 -10.56
N ARG A 166 -4.59 -13.88 -10.70
CA ARG A 166 -3.93 -13.62 -11.99
C ARG A 166 -2.46 -14.05 -11.88
N GLY A 167 -2.20 -15.32 -12.11
CA GLY A 167 -0.85 -15.87 -11.91
C GLY A 167 -0.43 -15.77 -10.43
N PHE A 168 0.69 -15.13 -10.16
CA PHE A 168 1.18 -14.91 -8.79
C PHE A 168 0.59 -13.66 -8.14
N ALA A 169 0.02 -12.74 -8.91
CA ALA A 169 -0.64 -11.54 -8.38
C ALA A 169 -2.05 -11.90 -7.91
N THR A 170 -2.34 -11.63 -6.66
CA THR A 170 -3.61 -11.99 -6.03
C THR A 170 -4.39 -10.80 -5.48
N ARG A 171 -3.86 -9.57 -5.63
CA ARG A 171 -4.52 -8.33 -5.17
C ARG A 171 -5.56 -7.90 -6.18
N PRO A 172 -6.77 -7.52 -5.74
CA PRO A 172 -7.76 -6.92 -6.62
C PRO A 172 -7.25 -5.61 -7.24
N ASP A 173 -7.63 -5.38 -8.50
CA ASP A 173 -7.30 -4.16 -9.21
C ASP A 173 -7.86 -2.93 -8.48
N GLU A 174 -9.09 -3.03 -7.98
CA GLU A 174 -9.79 -1.98 -7.24
C GLU A 174 -9.07 -1.60 -5.93
N MET A 175 -8.33 -2.54 -5.33
CA MET A 175 -7.54 -2.26 -4.13
C MET A 175 -6.27 -1.49 -4.46
N MET A 176 -5.60 -1.80 -5.58
CA MET A 176 -4.46 -1.01 -6.06
C MET A 176 -4.90 0.41 -6.40
N ASP A 177 -6.00 0.56 -7.13
CA ASP A 177 -6.61 1.86 -7.45
C ASP A 177 -6.96 2.67 -6.19
N LEU A 178 -7.59 2.01 -5.20
CA LEU A 178 -7.92 2.61 -3.93
C LEU A 178 -6.69 3.20 -3.23
N PHE A 179 -5.61 2.44 -3.08
CA PHE A 179 -4.42 2.93 -2.37
C PHE A 179 -3.69 4.02 -3.15
N ILE A 180 -3.56 3.88 -4.47
CA ILE A 180 -2.93 4.89 -5.31
C ILE A 180 -3.69 6.22 -5.22
N LYS A 181 -5.03 6.20 -5.34
CA LYS A 181 -5.87 7.39 -5.22
C LYS A 181 -5.93 7.96 -3.81
N SER A 182 -5.84 7.10 -2.78
CA SER A 182 -5.87 7.57 -1.39
C SER A 182 -4.60 8.29 -0.96
N TYR A 183 -3.46 8.04 -1.61
CA TYR A 183 -2.18 8.54 -1.15
C TYR A 183 -1.38 9.31 -2.20
N SER A 184 -1.96 9.52 -3.37
CA SER A 184 -1.36 10.33 -4.42
C SER A 184 -2.40 11.05 -5.26
N LYS A 185 -1.99 12.15 -5.90
CA LYS A 185 -2.78 12.96 -6.83
C LYS A 185 -2.10 13.06 -8.18
N ASP A 186 -2.74 13.70 -9.13
CA ASP A 186 -2.15 13.96 -10.44
C ASP A 186 -0.86 14.79 -10.32
N GLY A 187 0.13 14.44 -11.12
CA GLY A 187 1.49 14.99 -11.06
C GLY A 187 2.44 14.27 -10.09
N ASP A 188 1.93 13.49 -9.13
CA ASP A 188 2.74 12.77 -8.16
C ASP A 188 3.53 11.61 -8.77
N VAL A 189 4.61 11.23 -8.07
CA VAL A 189 5.43 10.07 -8.38
C VAL A 189 5.04 8.89 -7.48
N VAL A 190 4.67 7.78 -8.11
CA VAL A 190 4.34 6.50 -7.46
C VAL A 190 5.46 5.50 -7.75
N LEU A 191 6.06 4.96 -6.70
CA LEU A 191 7.09 3.91 -6.77
C LEU A 191 6.50 2.57 -6.32
N ASP A 192 6.68 1.54 -7.14
CA ASP A 192 6.38 0.14 -6.82
C ASP A 192 7.69 -0.67 -6.86
N PRO A 193 8.33 -0.90 -5.69
CA PRO A 193 9.68 -1.48 -5.64
C PRO A 193 9.72 -3.01 -5.78
N PHE A 194 8.55 -3.66 -5.91
CA PHE A 194 8.39 -5.10 -6.16
C PHE A 194 7.24 -5.30 -7.15
N CYS A 195 7.34 -4.64 -8.30
CA CYS A 195 6.19 -4.40 -9.16
C CYS A 195 5.72 -5.62 -9.97
N TYR A 196 6.43 -6.75 -9.90
CA TYR A 196 6.09 -7.94 -10.69
C TYR A 196 5.93 -7.58 -12.18
N LYS A 197 4.75 -7.75 -12.75
CA LYS A 197 4.42 -7.38 -14.14
C LYS A 197 3.98 -5.93 -14.31
N GLY A 198 4.15 -5.08 -13.30
CA GLY A 198 3.83 -3.66 -13.36
C GLY A 198 2.33 -3.32 -13.32
N LEU A 199 1.49 -4.21 -12.76
CA LEU A 199 0.04 -4.03 -12.73
C LEU A 199 -0.40 -2.71 -12.08
N SER A 200 0.30 -2.27 -11.04
CA SER A 200 0.03 -1.00 -10.36
C SER A 200 0.12 0.22 -11.28
N SER A 201 0.90 0.12 -12.36
CA SER A 201 1.04 1.20 -13.35
C SER A 201 -0.27 1.55 -14.06
N ASN A 202 -1.19 0.61 -14.16
CA ASN A 202 -2.50 0.81 -14.83
C ASN A 202 -3.40 1.77 -14.05
N PHE A 203 -3.14 1.96 -12.75
CA PHE A 203 -3.89 2.84 -11.85
C PHE A 203 -3.20 4.19 -11.62
N CYS A 204 -2.09 4.45 -12.30
CA CYS A 204 -1.31 5.68 -12.19
C CYS A 204 -1.59 6.70 -13.30
N ALA A 205 -2.81 6.71 -13.86
CA ALA A 205 -3.22 7.76 -14.79
C ALA A 205 -3.00 9.16 -14.15
N GLY A 206 -2.45 10.11 -14.91
CA GLY A 206 -2.08 11.45 -14.41
C GLY A 206 -0.82 11.49 -13.53
N ARG A 207 -0.22 10.35 -13.17
CA ARG A 207 0.95 10.22 -12.29
C ARG A 207 2.17 9.72 -13.07
N ARG A 208 3.35 9.94 -12.49
CA ARG A 208 4.57 9.26 -12.93
C ARG A 208 4.71 7.97 -12.13
N TRP A 209 4.78 6.83 -12.82
CA TRP A 209 4.99 5.54 -12.19
C TRP A 209 6.44 5.07 -12.40
N ILE A 210 7.05 4.52 -11.33
CA ILE A 210 8.37 3.90 -11.33
C ILE A 210 8.21 2.50 -10.75
N GLY A 211 8.57 1.47 -11.51
CA GLY A 211 8.58 0.09 -11.05
C GLY A 211 9.99 -0.46 -10.97
N ILE A 212 10.25 -1.29 -9.96
CA ILE A 212 11.49 -2.04 -9.83
C ILE A 212 11.13 -3.51 -9.64
N ASP A 213 11.78 -4.40 -10.38
CA ASP A 213 11.67 -5.84 -10.16
C ASP A 213 12.94 -6.59 -10.60
N LYS A 214 13.36 -7.56 -9.79
CA LYS A 214 14.55 -8.38 -10.05
C LYS A 214 14.26 -9.51 -11.05
N TYR A 215 13.05 -10.05 -11.04
CA TYR A 215 12.70 -11.30 -11.72
C TYR A 215 11.79 -11.10 -12.93
N PHE A 216 10.87 -10.16 -12.86
CA PHE A 216 9.81 -9.97 -13.83
C PHE A 216 10.00 -8.72 -14.68
N TYR A 217 9.32 -8.69 -15.82
CA TYR A 217 9.19 -7.54 -16.69
C TYR A 217 7.71 -7.19 -16.85
N PRO A 218 7.36 -5.92 -16.99
CA PRO A 218 6.02 -5.52 -17.40
C PRO A 218 5.68 -6.15 -18.76
N THR A 219 4.60 -6.94 -18.81
CA THR A 219 4.21 -7.68 -20.02
C THR A 219 3.31 -6.89 -20.96
N ASP A 220 2.66 -5.83 -20.47
CA ASP A 220 1.62 -5.09 -21.18
C ASP A 220 2.12 -3.73 -21.74
N TRP A 221 3.43 -3.58 -21.92
CA TRP A 221 4.05 -2.33 -22.40
C TRP A 221 4.44 -2.36 -23.88
N PHE A 222 4.17 -3.47 -24.58
CA PHE A 222 4.48 -3.66 -25.99
C PHE A 222 3.22 -3.87 -26.83
#